data_2a1a23a6c51c6d8f0d4c7e35a7f5956b
#
_entry.id   2a1a23a6c51c6d8f0d4c7e35a7f5956b
#
_cell.length_a   1.000
_cell.length_b   1.000
_cell.length_c   1.000
_cell.angle_alpha   90.00
_cell.angle_beta   90.00
_cell.angle_gamma   90.00
#
_symmetry.space_group_name_H-M   'P 1'
#
loop_
_entity.id
_entity.type
_entity.pdbx_description
1 polymer ?
#
loop_
_entity_poly.entity_id
_entity_poly.type
_entity_poly.pdbx_seq_one_letter_code
_entity_poly.pdbx_strand_id
1 'polypeptide(L)'
;MTIAIHHVRLIDGTGDHHDNATLLVRGAKISAVGPSNEVRIPKGAVRIDGRGLSIIPGLIDCHVHLCLGGEPDVVATLESEQPSYTLLKSARHAKATIDAGFTTVRDVGSRDHSIFTLKQAIESGVMPGPRIVGAGLAICMIGGHARFIGQEVEGT
;
A
#
# COMPACT_ATOMS: atom_id res chain seq x y z
N MET A 1 -0.28 -7.67 23.17
CA MET A 1 1.19 -7.71 22.98
C MET A 1 1.67 -6.29 22.71
N THR A 2 2.78 -5.86 23.32
CA THR A 2 3.44 -4.58 23.03
C THR A 2 4.76 -4.86 22.35
N ILE A 3 5.04 -4.14 21.26
CA ILE A 3 6.33 -4.17 20.55
C ILE A 3 7.01 -2.82 20.80
N ALA A 4 8.28 -2.86 21.16
CA ALA A 4 9.13 -1.68 21.32
C ALA A 4 10.26 -1.73 20.29
N ILE A 5 10.29 -0.77 19.38
CA ILE A 5 11.42 -0.57 18.46
C ILE A 5 12.22 0.60 19.02
N HIS A 6 13.48 0.37 19.35
CA HIS A 6 14.29 1.37 20.06
C HIS A 6 15.64 1.60 19.40
N HIS A 7 16.28 2.73 19.72
CA HIS A 7 17.53 3.20 19.11
C HIS A 7 17.45 3.38 17.59
N VAL A 8 16.30 3.81 17.09
CA VAL A 8 16.09 4.07 15.66
C VAL A 8 16.21 5.56 15.34
N ARG A 9 16.53 5.87 14.10
CA ARG A 9 16.22 7.18 13.54
C ARG A 9 14.75 7.21 13.16
N LEU A 10 14.00 8.14 13.73
CA LEU A 10 12.59 8.33 13.41
C LEU A 10 12.41 9.56 12.53
N ILE A 11 11.69 9.42 11.44
CA ILE A 11 11.27 10.49 10.53
C ILE A 11 9.76 10.40 10.44
N ASP A 12 9.04 11.41 10.93
CA ASP A 12 7.58 11.36 11.07
C ASP A 12 6.81 11.92 9.87
N GLY A 13 7.50 12.52 8.90
CA GLY A 13 6.92 13.12 7.71
C GLY A 13 6.47 14.58 7.90
N THR A 14 6.61 15.16 9.09
CA THR A 14 6.30 16.59 9.33
C THR A 14 7.47 17.51 9.03
N GLY A 15 8.66 16.93 8.83
CA GLY A 15 9.94 17.62 8.70
C GLY A 15 10.86 17.42 9.90
N ASP A 16 10.33 16.95 11.01
CA ASP A 16 11.10 16.63 12.20
C ASP A 16 11.69 15.21 12.16
N HIS A 17 12.80 15.02 12.83
CA HIS A 17 13.43 13.71 12.98
C HIS A 17 14.08 13.59 14.38
N HIS A 18 14.19 12.35 14.84
CA HIS A 18 14.90 12.00 16.08
C HIS A 18 15.92 10.90 15.79
N ASP A 19 17.21 11.17 16.03
CA ASP A 19 18.29 10.22 15.71
C ASP A 19 18.38 9.03 16.68
N ASN A 20 17.76 9.10 17.84
CA ASN A 20 17.72 8.03 18.84
C ASN A 20 16.33 7.99 19.47
N ALA A 21 15.38 7.40 18.77
CA ALA A 21 13.99 7.31 19.20
C ALA A 21 13.60 5.89 19.64
N THR A 22 12.50 5.84 20.40
CA THR A 22 11.76 4.62 20.72
C THR A 22 10.32 4.78 20.28
N LEU A 23 9.81 3.77 19.57
CA LEU A 23 8.43 3.62 19.16
C LEU A 23 7.80 2.42 19.89
N LEU A 24 6.65 2.63 20.53
CA LEU A 24 5.86 1.57 21.13
C LEU A 24 4.60 1.31 20.31
N VAL A 25 4.39 0.06 19.93
CA VAL A 25 3.18 -0.40 19.23
C VAL A 25 2.40 -1.33 20.14
N ARG A 26 1.10 -1.07 20.33
CA ARG A 26 0.17 -1.91 21.08
C ARG A 26 -1.01 -2.29 20.19
N GLY A 27 -1.12 -3.57 19.86
CA GLY A 27 -2.08 -4.00 18.82
C GLY A 27 -1.75 -3.33 17.48
N ALA A 28 -2.70 -2.63 16.89
CA ALA A 28 -2.56 -1.92 15.62
C ALA A 28 -2.29 -0.41 15.76
N LYS A 29 -1.89 0.05 16.97
CA LYS A 29 -1.72 1.49 17.23
C LYS A 29 -0.34 1.80 17.80
N ILE A 30 0.22 2.93 17.38
CA ILE A 30 1.36 3.57 18.04
C ILE A 30 0.85 4.09 19.38
N SER A 31 1.42 3.62 20.50
CA SER A 31 1.01 4.00 21.85
C SER A 31 1.94 5.03 22.49
N ALA A 32 3.18 5.11 22.03
CA ALA A 32 4.13 6.15 22.39
C ALA A 32 5.24 6.24 21.34
N VAL A 33 5.79 7.43 21.17
CA VAL A 33 6.95 7.71 20.31
C VAL A 33 7.69 8.92 20.87
N GLY A 34 9.01 8.90 20.79
CA GLY A 34 9.85 10.01 21.23
C GLY A 34 11.30 9.59 21.47
N PRO A 35 12.12 10.50 22.03
CA PRO A 35 13.52 10.19 22.38
C PRO A 35 13.61 8.95 23.27
N SER A 36 14.63 8.10 23.04
CA SER A 36 14.76 6.82 23.75
C SER A 36 14.97 6.96 25.26
N ASN A 37 15.45 8.09 25.74
CA ASN A 37 15.58 8.38 27.16
C ASN A 37 14.26 8.83 27.84
N GLU A 38 13.24 9.18 27.06
CA GLU A 38 11.94 9.65 27.55
C GLU A 38 10.86 8.57 27.46
N VAL A 39 10.98 7.64 26.51
CA VAL A 39 9.96 6.59 26.29
C VAL A 39 10.31 5.36 27.12
N ARG A 40 9.53 5.09 28.20
CA ARG A 40 9.69 3.92 29.04
C ARG A 40 9.13 2.67 28.36
N ILE A 41 10.00 1.69 28.10
CA ILE A 41 9.60 0.40 27.54
C ILE A 41 8.99 -0.47 28.65
N PRO A 42 7.73 -0.97 28.50
CA PRO A 42 7.09 -1.81 29.50
C PRO A 42 7.83 -3.15 29.69
N LYS A 43 7.75 -3.71 30.89
CA LYS A 43 8.19 -5.10 31.15
C LYS A 43 7.36 -6.06 30.28
N GLY A 44 8.05 -7.03 29.65
CA GLY A 44 7.38 -8.02 28.78
C GLY A 44 7.08 -7.53 27.36
N ALA A 45 7.48 -6.31 26.97
CA ALA A 45 7.41 -5.89 25.57
C ALA A 45 8.44 -6.68 24.73
N VAL A 46 8.02 -7.10 23.54
CA VAL A 46 8.96 -7.58 22.50
C VAL A 46 9.83 -6.42 22.08
N ARG A 47 11.14 -6.59 22.19
CA ARG A 47 12.11 -5.52 21.88
C ARG A 47 12.78 -5.78 20.54
N ILE A 48 12.81 -4.76 19.71
CA ILE A 48 13.53 -4.74 18.43
C ILE A 48 14.59 -3.63 18.53
N ASP A 49 15.86 -4.01 18.50
CA ASP A 49 16.95 -3.04 18.42
C ASP A 49 17.09 -2.55 16.98
N GLY A 50 16.84 -1.29 16.79
CA GLY A 50 16.86 -0.64 15.48
C GLY A 50 18.09 0.21 15.21
N ARG A 51 19.21 -0.03 15.90
CA ARG A 51 20.46 0.70 15.64
C ARG A 51 20.87 0.59 14.18
N GLY A 52 21.13 1.72 13.55
CA GLY A 52 21.46 1.81 12.12
C GLY A 52 20.26 1.76 11.18
N LEU A 53 19.05 1.63 11.72
CA LEU A 53 17.81 1.62 10.94
C LEU A 53 17.04 2.93 11.12
N SER A 54 16.20 3.22 10.13
CA SER A 54 15.25 4.33 10.20
C SER A 54 13.81 3.80 10.18
N ILE A 55 12.94 4.48 10.92
CA ILE A 55 11.47 4.30 10.83
C ILE A 55 10.91 5.51 10.11
N ILE A 56 10.09 5.24 9.12
CA ILE A 56 9.33 6.23 8.35
C ILE A 56 7.85 5.85 8.39
N PRO A 57 6.92 6.77 8.13
CA PRO A 57 5.53 6.44 7.81
C PRO A 57 5.46 5.48 6.63
N GLY A 58 4.41 4.66 6.57
CA GLY A 58 4.18 3.82 5.40
C GLY A 58 4.12 4.66 4.13
N LEU A 59 4.77 4.17 3.07
CA LEU A 59 4.82 4.86 1.78
C LEU A 59 3.43 4.91 1.15
N ILE A 60 3.19 5.96 0.35
CA ILE A 60 1.94 6.16 -0.40
C ILE A 60 2.30 6.29 -1.87
N ASP A 61 1.72 5.44 -2.72
CA ASP A 61 1.82 5.59 -4.17
C ASP A 61 0.49 6.11 -4.71
N CYS A 62 0.55 7.29 -5.32
CA CYS A 62 -0.63 7.99 -5.81
C CYS A 62 -1.03 7.62 -7.24
N HIS A 63 -0.30 6.71 -7.92
CA HIS A 63 -0.58 6.33 -9.29
C HIS A 63 -0.15 4.89 -9.57
N VAL A 64 -1.06 3.95 -9.37
CA VAL A 64 -0.84 2.54 -9.69
C VAL A 64 -1.98 1.98 -10.54
N HIS A 65 -1.71 0.85 -11.19
CA HIS A 65 -2.68 -0.02 -11.84
C HIS A 65 -2.41 -1.45 -11.34
N LEU A 66 -3.08 -1.88 -10.29
CA LEU A 66 -2.82 -3.20 -9.69
C LEU A 66 -3.12 -4.37 -10.63
N CYS A 67 -3.92 -4.14 -11.67
CA CYS A 67 -4.19 -5.12 -12.72
C CYS A 67 -3.02 -5.32 -13.69
N LEU A 68 -2.01 -4.44 -13.71
CA LEU A 68 -0.84 -4.51 -14.59
C LEU A 68 0.38 -5.04 -13.83
N GLY A 69 1.15 -5.92 -14.45
CA GLY A 69 2.32 -6.54 -13.85
C GLY A 69 3.66 -6.17 -14.50
N GLY A 70 3.66 -5.19 -15.42
CA GLY A 70 4.86 -4.82 -16.17
C GLY A 70 5.16 -5.78 -17.34
N GLU A 71 4.15 -6.42 -17.89
CA GLU A 71 4.24 -7.25 -19.08
C GLU A 71 4.70 -6.41 -20.28
N PRO A 72 5.46 -6.99 -21.25
CA PRO A 72 5.93 -6.28 -22.43
C PRO A 72 4.79 -5.73 -23.30
N ASP A 73 3.67 -6.45 -23.39
CA ASP A 73 2.44 -6.03 -24.06
C ASP A 73 1.28 -6.17 -23.08
N VAL A 74 1.01 -5.09 -22.36
CA VAL A 74 -0.05 -5.05 -21.33
C VAL A 74 -1.44 -5.16 -21.95
N VAL A 75 -1.64 -4.63 -23.17
CA VAL A 75 -2.95 -4.66 -23.84
C VAL A 75 -3.30 -6.09 -24.23
N ALA A 76 -2.44 -6.75 -25.00
CA ALA A 76 -2.65 -8.13 -25.42
C ALA A 76 -2.79 -9.08 -24.21
N THR A 77 -2.01 -8.85 -23.16
CA THR A 77 -2.08 -9.64 -21.92
C THR A 77 -3.46 -9.50 -21.27
N LEU A 78 -3.94 -8.29 -21.04
CA LEU A 78 -5.24 -8.07 -20.40
C LEU A 78 -6.40 -8.56 -21.28
N GLU A 79 -6.33 -8.37 -22.59
CA GLU A 79 -7.38 -8.83 -23.52
C GLU A 79 -7.50 -10.35 -23.55
N SER A 80 -6.38 -11.07 -23.41
CA SER A 80 -6.36 -12.55 -23.41
C SER A 80 -6.72 -13.18 -22.06
N GLU A 81 -6.57 -12.48 -20.96
CA GLU A 81 -6.82 -12.99 -19.62
C GLU A 81 -8.31 -13.02 -19.27
N GLN A 82 -8.71 -14.01 -18.46
CA GLN A 82 -10.01 -13.98 -17.79
C GLN A 82 -10.01 -12.92 -16.66
N PRO A 83 -11.10 -12.15 -16.47
CA PRO A 83 -11.19 -11.13 -15.41
C PRO A 83 -10.86 -11.66 -14.01
N SER A 84 -11.29 -12.88 -13.70
CA SER A 84 -10.98 -13.54 -12.42
C SER A 84 -9.49 -13.82 -12.25
N TYR A 85 -8.77 -14.15 -13.32
CA TYR A 85 -7.32 -14.34 -13.29
C TYR A 85 -6.59 -13.01 -13.08
N THR A 86 -7.03 -11.95 -13.78
CA THR A 86 -6.51 -10.59 -13.58
C THR A 86 -6.71 -10.14 -12.12
N LEU A 87 -7.87 -10.44 -11.49
CA LEU A 87 -8.09 -10.15 -10.07
C LEU A 87 -7.09 -10.88 -9.17
N LEU A 88 -6.80 -12.16 -9.43
CA LEU A 88 -5.80 -12.92 -8.66
C LEU A 88 -4.39 -12.36 -8.84
N LYS A 89 -4.03 -11.91 -10.04
CA LYS A 89 -2.78 -11.18 -10.29
C LYS A 89 -2.72 -9.89 -9.48
N SER A 90 -3.81 -9.10 -9.51
CA SER A 90 -3.92 -7.86 -8.74
C SER A 90 -3.76 -8.10 -7.23
N ALA A 91 -4.29 -9.22 -6.72
CA ALA A 91 -4.13 -9.62 -5.32
C ALA A 91 -2.64 -9.91 -5.00
N ARG A 92 -1.92 -10.59 -5.90
CA ARG A 92 -0.47 -10.82 -5.76
C ARG A 92 0.30 -9.49 -5.79
N HIS A 93 -0.05 -8.57 -6.68
CA HIS A 93 0.58 -7.26 -6.78
C HIS A 93 0.32 -6.43 -5.51
N ALA A 94 -0.91 -6.42 -4.99
CA ALA A 94 -1.24 -5.76 -3.72
C ALA A 94 -0.41 -6.32 -2.55
N LYS A 95 -0.22 -7.65 -2.49
CA LYS A 95 0.66 -8.27 -1.48
C LYS A 95 2.11 -7.81 -1.63
N ALA A 96 2.65 -7.80 -2.84
CA ALA A 96 4.02 -7.33 -3.09
C ALA A 96 4.17 -5.84 -2.74
N THR A 97 3.15 -5.04 -3.01
CA THR A 97 3.12 -3.61 -2.70
C THR A 97 3.21 -3.34 -1.20
N ILE A 98 2.40 -4.03 -0.38
CA ILE A 98 2.46 -3.87 1.08
C ILE A 98 3.79 -4.41 1.65
N ASP A 99 4.33 -5.49 1.10
CA ASP A 99 5.62 -6.04 1.52
C ASP A 99 6.79 -5.09 1.18
N ALA A 100 6.66 -4.27 0.14
CA ALA A 100 7.61 -3.22 -0.21
C ALA A 100 7.47 -1.94 0.64
N GLY A 101 6.52 -1.90 1.60
CA GLY A 101 6.34 -0.77 2.51
C GLY A 101 5.32 0.28 2.04
N PHE A 102 4.64 0.07 0.91
CA PHE A 102 3.55 0.95 0.49
C PHE A 102 2.27 0.55 1.20
N THR A 103 1.84 1.37 2.15
CA THR A 103 0.67 1.10 2.99
C THR A 103 -0.63 1.65 2.42
N THR A 104 -0.55 2.54 1.43
CA THR A 104 -1.68 3.12 0.73
C THR A 104 -1.33 3.30 -0.75
N VAL A 105 -2.28 2.98 -1.63
CA VAL A 105 -2.14 3.22 -3.07
C VAL A 105 -3.40 3.86 -3.63
N ARG A 106 -3.24 4.69 -4.66
CA ARG A 106 -4.34 5.15 -5.50
C ARG A 106 -4.28 4.42 -6.83
N ASP A 107 -5.21 3.46 -7.03
CA ASP A 107 -5.40 2.79 -8.31
C ASP A 107 -6.24 3.68 -9.21
N VAL A 108 -5.65 4.18 -10.27
CA VAL A 108 -6.25 5.19 -11.16
C VAL A 108 -6.84 4.59 -12.42
N GLY A 109 -6.98 3.29 -12.47
CA GLY A 109 -7.67 2.57 -13.54
C GLY A 109 -7.42 1.08 -13.45
N SER A 110 -8.50 0.31 -13.53
CA SER A 110 -8.50 -1.15 -13.56
C SER A 110 -9.33 -1.63 -14.75
N ARG A 111 -9.04 -2.86 -15.21
CA ARG A 111 -9.75 -3.49 -16.33
C ARG A 111 -11.27 -3.49 -16.15
N ASP A 112 -11.73 -3.61 -14.90
CA ASP A 112 -13.12 -3.65 -14.50
C ASP A 112 -13.29 -3.14 -13.05
N HIS A 113 -14.46 -3.37 -12.47
CA HIS A 113 -14.73 -2.98 -11.08
C HIS A 113 -14.17 -3.96 -10.02
N SER A 114 -13.42 -4.99 -10.41
CA SER A 114 -12.86 -6.00 -9.48
C SER A 114 -11.87 -5.40 -8.47
N ILE A 115 -11.32 -4.23 -8.75
CA ILE A 115 -10.50 -3.48 -7.79
C ILE A 115 -11.25 -3.22 -6.47
N PHE A 116 -12.57 -2.99 -6.52
CA PHE A 116 -13.39 -2.81 -5.32
C PHE A 116 -13.59 -4.11 -4.54
N THR A 117 -13.64 -5.25 -5.23
CA THR A 117 -13.62 -6.58 -4.60
C THR A 117 -12.29 -6.82 -3.88
N LEU A 118 -11.17 -6.49 -4.53
CA LEU A 118 -9.85 -6.59 -3.92
C LEU A 118 -9.73 -5.68 -2.69
N LYS A 119 -10.18 -4.43 -2.80
CA LYS A 119 -10.24 -3.48 -1.68
C LYS A 119 -11.03 -4.07 -0.51
N GLN A 120 -12.23 -4.57 -0.76
CA GLN A 120 -13.07 -5.20 0.27
C GLN A 120 -12.38 -6.41 0.92
N ALA A 121 -11.73 -7.27 0.15
CA ALA A 121 -11.00 -8.43 0.66
C ALA A 121 -9.85 -8.03 1.60
N ILE A 122 -9.13 -6.95 1.28
CA ILE A 122 -8.08 -6.41 2.14
C ILE A 122 -8.67 -5.77 3.41
N GLU A 123 -9.70 -4.93 3.27
CA GLU A 123 -10.35 -4.25 4.40
C GLU A 123 -11.01 -5.22 5.40
N SER A 124 -11.54 -6.33 4.90
CA SER A 124 -12.13 -7.40 5.73
C SER A 124 -11.10 -8.41 6.28
N GLY A 125 -9.81 -8.26 5.93
CA GLY A 125 -8.74 -9.14 6.41
C GLY A 125 -8.69 -10.52 5.75
N VAL A 126 -9.37 -10.73 4.62
CA VAL A 126 -9.29 -11.95 3.82
C VAL A 126 -7.87 -12.15 3.29
N MET A 127 -7.19 -11.05 2.94
CA MET A 127 -5.82 -11.06 2.50
C MET A 127 -5.06 -9.80 2.93
N PRO A 128 -3.72 -9.85 3.06
CA PRO A 128 -2.92 -8.66 3.29
C PRO A 128 -2.80 -7.82 2.02
N GLY A 129 -2.75 -6.50 2.19
CA GLY A 129 -2.54 -5.53 1.11
C GLY A 129 -2.57 -4.09 1.62
N PRO A 130 -2.26 -3.11 0.79
CA PRO A 130 -2.34 -1.69 1.13
C PRO A 130 -3.79 -1.23 1.20
N ARG A 131 -4.03 -0.08 1.81
CA ARG A 131 -5.28 0.65 1.63
C ARG A 131 -5.40 1.07 0.17
N ILE A 132 -6.51 0.72 -0.48
CA ILE A 132 -6.76 1.05 -1.88
C ILE A 132 -7.75 2.20 -1.98
N VAL A 133 -7.34 3.28 -2.68
CA VAL A 133 -8.21 4.32 -3.18
C VAL A 133 -8.40 4.04 -4.67
N GLY A 134 -9.50 3.37 -5.05
CA GLY A 134 -9.70 2.90 -6.42
C GLY A 134 -10.60 3.82 -7.23
N ALA A 135 -10.22 4.10 -8.48
CA ALA A 135 -11.05 4.79 -9.45
C ALA A 135 -12.05 3.86 -10.15
N GLY A 136 -11.74 2.55 -10.20
CA GLY A 136 -12.46 1.60 -11.06
C GLY A 136 -11.99 1.71 -12.50
N LEU A 137 -12.89 1.86 -13.45
CA LEU A 137 -12.56 2.08 -14.86
C LEU A 137 -11.97 3.49 -15.05
N ALA A 138 -10.90 3.59 -15.79
CA ALA A 138 -10.43 4.88 -16.29
C ALA A 138 -11.46 5.47 -17.27
N ILE A 139 -11.53 6.77 -17.39
CA ILE A 139 -12.39 7.44 -18.39
C ILE A 139 -11.46 8.02 -19.48
N CYS A 140 -11.70 7.64 -20.73
CA CYS A 140 -10.95 8.15 -21.86
C CYS A 140 -11.88 8.47 -23.04
N MET A 141 -11.40 9.30 -23.95
CA MET A 141 -12.09 9.53 -25.23
C MET A 141 -12.02 8.27 -26.10
N ILE A 142 -12.90 8.16 -27.08
CA ILE A 142 -12.90 7.06 -28.07
C ILE A 142 -11.52 6.95 -28.73
N GLY A 143 -10.95 5.74 -28.72
CA GLY A 143 -9.58 5.49 -29.20
C GLY A 143 -8.48 5.99 -28.27
N GLY A 144 -8.81 6.46 -27.07
CA GLY A 144 -7.86 7.01 -26.11
C GLY A 144 -6.91 5.98 -25.51
N HIS A 145 -5.84 6.48 -24.90
CA HIS A 145 -4.74 5.69 -24.34
C HIS A 145 -5.18 4.62 -23.32
N ALA A 146 -6.16 4.92 -22.49
CA ALA A 146 -6.56 4.04 -21.37
C ALA A 146 -7.72 3.07 -21.72
N ARG A 147 -8.08 2.90 -22.99
CA ARG A 147 -9.23 2.07 -23.41
C ARG A 147 -9.24 0.63 -22.86
N PHE A 148 -8.07 0.05 -22.68
CA PHE A 148 -7.91 -1.33 -22.20
C PHE A 148 -8.11 -1.51 -20.68
N ILE A 149 -8.12 -0.41 -19.92
CA ILE A 149 -8.42 -0.36 -18.47
C ILE A 149 -9.51 0.67 -18.17
N GLY A 150 -10.24 1.13 -19.19
CA GLY A 150 -11.14 2.24 -19.08
C GLY A 150 -12.46 2.07 -19.82
N GLN A 151 -13.26 3.10 -19.66
CA GLN A 151 -14.50 3.31 -20.41
C GLN A 151 -14.30 4.45 -21.40
N GLU A 152 -14.54 4.16 -22.68
CA GLU A 152 -14.53 5.19 -23.71
C GLU A 152 -15.83 6.01 -23.63
N VAL A 153 -15.68 7.32 -23.69
CA VAL A 153 -16.80 8.27 -23.70
C VAL A 153 -16.63 9.28 -24.82
N GLU A 154 -17.74 9.74 -25.40
CA GLU A 154 -17.72 10.87 -26.33
C GLU A 154 -17.50 12.15 -25.54
N GLY A 155 -16.57 12.99 -26.02
CA GLY A 155 -16.40 14.34 -25.52
C GLY A 155 -17.59 15.23 -25.89
N THR A 156 -18.05 16.08 -24.98
CA THR A 156 -19.04 17.12 -25.26
C THR A 156 -18.36 18.38 -25.76
#